data_5a3279fc2b379bc8736ea124b5011b05
#
_entry.id   5a3279fc2b379bc8736ea124b5011b05
#
_cell.length_a   1.000
_cell.length_b   1.000
_cell.length_c   1.000
_cell.angle_alpha   90.00
_cell.angle_beta   90.00
_cell.angle_gamma   90.00
#
_symmetry.space_group_name_H-M   'P 1'
#
loop_
_entity.id
_entity.type
_entity.pdbx_description
1 polymer ?
#
loop_
_entity_poly.entity_id
_entity_poly.type
_entity_poly.pdbx_seq_one_letter_code
_entity_poly.pdbx_strand_id
1 'polypeptide(L)'
;TVRPQLVGPLTLLLGAKAEQGSPEGFTPLDRLDDFVKAYQQVLAELAARGVQWVQLDEPGLTVDRDIPNAKIAELARKTYSALAAETNRPAILVTSPYGNLRENLPALLDTGIEALHLDLVSTLYNAEALTAFKDSGVTLVAGAINGRNIWRADLRALLHALQNINGGAVAVASSTSLQHVPHDLDLEDPADVP
;
A
#
# COMPACT_ATOMS: atom_id res chain seq x y z
N THR A 1 -12.66 3.87 16.44
CA THR A 1 -11.33 4.35 15.98
C THR A 1 -11.39 4.56 14.48
N VAL A 2 -11.00 5.72 14.00
CA VAL A 2 -10.93 6.04 12.56
C VAL A 2 -9.49 5.90 12.09
N ARG A 3 -9.27 5.28 10.93
CA ARG A 3 -8.00 5.24 10.22
C ARG A 3 -8.14 6.07 8.95
N PRO A 4 -7.62 7.31 8.90
CA PRO A 4 -7.57 8.11 7.68
C PRO A 4 -6.81 7.37 6.58
N GLN A 5 -7.28 7.54 5.34
CA GLN A 5 -6.68 6.98 4.14
C GLN A 5 -6.29 8.13 3.20
N LEU A 6 -5.06 8.11 2.72
CA LEU A 6 -4.50 9.09 1.80
C LEU A 6 -3.82 8.36 0.65
N VAL A 7 -3.78 8.97 -0.52
CA VAL A 7 -2.91 8.50 -1.60
C VAL A 7 -1.46 8.67 -1.13
N GLY A 8 -0.62 7.69 -1.36
CA GLY A 8 0.79 7.79 -0.99
C GLY A 8 1.56 8.79 -1.88
N PRO A 9 2.61 9.41 -1.34
CA PRO A 9 3.34 10.49 -2.04
C PRO A 9 3.96 10.04 -3.37
N LEU A 10 4.42 8.80 -3.46
CA LEU A 10 4.99 8.27 -4.70
C LEU A 10 3.92 8.03 -5.75
N THR A 11 2.80 7.41 -5.40
CA THR A 11 1.68 7.21 -6.33
C THR A 11 1.17 8.54 -6.87
N LEU A 12 1.06 9.56 -6.00
CA LEU A 12 0.62 10.88 -6.41
C LEU A 12 1.56 11.48 -7.46
N LEU A 13 2.87 11.46 -7.20
CA LEU A 13 3.87 12.04 -8.11
C LEU A 13 4.08 11.20 -9.37
N LEU A 14 4.02 9.87 -9.26
CA LEU A 14 4.10 8.97 -10.42
C LEU A 14 2.88 9.08 -11.35
N GLY A 15 1.74 9.48 -10.83
CA GLY A 15 0.51 9.73 -11.58
C GLY A 15 0.38 11.18 -12.09
N ALA A 16 1.15 12.12 -11.54
CA ALA A 16 1.13 13.51 -11.92
C ALA A 16 1.79 13.73 -13.30
N LYS A 17 1.43 14.82 -13.95
CA LYS A 17 2.03 15.27 -15.20
C LYS A 17 2.61 16.67 -15.03
N ALA A 18 3.73 16.93 -15.71
CA ALA A 18 4.27 18.26 -15.80
C ALA A 18 3.28 19.19 -16.54
N GLU A 19 3.11 20.39 -16.02
CA GLU A 19 2.28 21.41 -16.66
C GLU A 19 2.94 21.96 -17.90
N GLN A 20 2.15 22.47 -18.84
CA GLN A 20 2.68 23.17 -20.01
C GLN A 20 3.51 24.39 -19.57
N GLY A 21 4.74 24.49 -20.04
CA GLY A 21 5.68 25.54 -19.64
C GLY A 21 6.58 25.17 -18.47
N SER A 22 6.50 23.94 -17.94
CA SER A 22 7.51 23.43 -17.01
C SER A 22 8.90 23.43 -17.65
N PRO A 23 9.98 23.58 -16.84
CA PRO A 23 11.35 23.50 -17.32
C PRO A 23 11.62 22.20 -18.08
N GLU A 24 12.51 22.26 -19.09
CA GLU A 24 12.93 21.08 -19.82
C GLU A 24 13.56 20.04 -18.87
N GLY A 25 13.15 18.78 -19.00
CA GLY A 25 13.62 17.68 -18.16
C GLY A 25 12.94 17.60 -16.79
N PHE A 26 12.08 18.54 -16.43
CA PHE A 26 11.33 18.48 -15.16
C PHE A 26 10.37 17.29 -15.14
N THR A 27 10.40 16.55 -14.03
CA THR A 27 9.43 15.51 -13.71
C THR A 27 8.75 15.80 -12.37
N PRO A 28 7.49 15.36 -12.15
CA PRO A 28 6.84 15.54 -10.85
C PRO A 28 7.63 14.91 -9.69
N LEU A 29 8.42 13.86 -9.93
CA LEU A 29 9.28 13.23 -8.93
C LEU A 29 10.38 14.17 -8.39
N ASP A 30 10.74 15.22 -9.11
CA ASP A 30 11.70 16.24 -8.65
C ASP A 30 11.16 17.03 -7.44
N ARG A 31 9.84 16.96 -7.19
CA ARG A 31 9.17 17.58 -6.04
C ARG A 31 8.99 16.62 -4.86
N LEU A 32 9.58 15.43 -4.90
CA LEU A 32 9.37 14.41 -3.87
C LEU A 32 9.71 14.91 -2.46
N ASP A 33 10.82 15.63 -2.30
CA ASP A 33 11.25 16.12 -0.99
C ASP A 33 10.27 17.17 -0.41
N ASP A 34 9.63 17.98 -1.26
CA ASP A 34 8.59 18.91 -0.82
C ASP A 34 7.32 18.18 -0.38
N PHE A 35 6.95 17.13 -1.14
CA PHE A 35 5.81 16.28 -0.77
C PHE A 35 6.05 15.53 0.53
N VAL A 36 7.25 14.99 0.74
CA VAL A 36 7.60 14.34 2.01
C VAL A 36 7.40 15.31 3.19
N LYS A 37 7.87 16.56 3.08
CA LYS A 37 7.64 17.58 4.12
C LYS A 37 6.16 17.88 4.36
N ALA A 38 5.36 17.95 3.30
CA ALA A 38 3.92 18.16 3.42
C ALA A 38 3.24 16.97 4.13
N TYR A 39 3.62 15.73 3.79
CA TYR A 39 3.11 14.54 4.46
C TYR A 39 3.53 14.47 5.93
N GLN A 40 4.77 14.86 6.28
CA GLN A 40 5.22 14.96 7.67
C GLN A 40 4.33 15.92 8.48
N GLN A 41 3.97 17.08 7.91
CA GLN A 41 3.04 18.02 8.54
C GLN A 41 1.64 17.41 8.73
N VAL A 42 1.11 16.74 7.70
CA VAL A 42 -0.19 16.05 7.79
C VAL A 42 -0.16 14.96 8.87
N LEU A 43 0.90 14.17 8.93
CA LEU A 43 1.05 13.13 9.95
C LEU A 43 1.09 13.72 11.36
N ALA A 44 1.81 14.82 11.57
CA ALA A 44 1.85 15.53 12.85
C ALA A 44 0.47 16.07 13.26
N GLU A 45 -0.28 16.65 12.33
CA GLU A 45 -1.66 17.11 12.56
C GLU A 45 -2.61 15.96 12.92
N LEU A 46 -2.47 14.81 12.26
CA LEU A 46 -3.27 13.62 12.57
C LEU A 46 -2.94 13.11 13.98
N ALA A 47 -1.65 13.04 14.34
CA ALA A 47 -1.23 12.65 15.68
C ALA A 47 -1.77 13.59 16.76
N ALA A 48 -1.71 14.91 16.53
CA ALA A 48 -2.25 15.94 17.45
C ALA A 48 -3.75 15.78 17.68
N ARG A 49 -4.49 15.15 16.74
CA ARG A 49 -5.92 14.82 16.86
C ARG A 49 -6.18 13.44 17.45
N GLY A 50 -5.14 12.73 17.92
CA GLY A 50 -5.26 11.41 18.54
C GLY A 50 -5.45 10.25 17.55
N VAL A 51 -5.17 10.46 16.27
CA VAL A 51 -5.19 9.39 15.26
C VAL A 51 -4.05 8.42 15.56
N GLN A 52 -4.37 7.13 15.66
CA GLN A 52 -3.38 6.10 15.98
C GLN A 52 -2.77 5.43 14.74
N TRP A 53 -3.54 5.34 13.64
CA TRP A 53 -3.13 4.72 12.39
C TRP A 53 -3.52 5.58 11.20
N VAL A 54 -2.64 5.68 10.23
CA VAL A 54 -2.90 6.24 8.90
C VAL A 54 -2.62 5.18 7.84
N GLN A 55 -3.41 5.18 6.78
CA GLN A 55 -3.20 4.35 5.59
C GLN A 55 -2.70 5.22 4.44
N LEU A 56 -1.59 4.84 3.82
CA LEU A 56 -1.03 5.47 2.64
C LEU A 56 -1.10 4.49 1.47
N ASP A 57 -1.91 4.80 0.47
CA ASP A 57 -2.15 3.92 -0.67
C ASP A 57 -1.13 4.18 -1.78
N GLU A 58 -0.35 3.17 -2.09
CA GLU A 58 0.72 3.19 -3.10
C GLU A 58 0.52 2.16 -4.24
N PRO A 59 -0.61 2.20 -4.94
CA PRO A 59 -0.79 1.34 -6.13
C PRO A 59 0.25 1.64 -7.22
N GLY A 60 0.80 2.85 -7.24
CA GLY A 60 1.86 3.22 -8.17
C GLY A 60 3.14 2.41 -8.05
N LEU A 61 3.39 1.75 -6.91
CA LEU A 61 4.58 0.91 -6.70
C LEU A 61 4.46 -0.48 -7.35
N THR A 62 3.29 -0.88 -7.81
CA THR A 62 3.05 -2.18 -8.45
C THR A 62 2.94 -2.09 -9.97
N VAL A 63 2.94 -0.89 -10.54
CA VAL A 63 2.72 -0.63 -11.98
C VAL A 63 4.05 -0.65 -12.74
N ASP A 64 4.06 -1.32 -13.91
CA ASP A 64 5.17 -1.24 -14.85
C ASP A 64 5.30 0.16 -15.47
N ARG A 65 6.51 0.67 -15.54
CA ARG A 65 6.82 2.02 -16.02
C ARG A 65 8.15 2.05 -16.77
N ASP A 66 8.39 3.11 -17.54
CA ASP A 66 9.68 3.38 -18.17
C ASP A 66 10.78 3.83 -17.19
N ILE A 67 10.48 3.82 -15.89
CA ILE A 67 11.42 4.11 -14.81
C ILE A 67 11.89 2.77 -14.23
N PRO A 68 13.21 2.52 -14.09
CA PRO A 68 13.71 1.27 -13.52
C PRO A 68 13.15 1.01 -12.11
N ASN A 69 12.72 -0.23 -11.85
CA ASN A 69 12.16 -0.61 -10.54
C ASN A 69 13.12 -0.32 -9.40
N ALA A 70 14.42 -0.54 -9.57
CA ALA A 70 15.43 -0.21 -8.57
C ALA A 70 15.43 1.29 -8.19
N LYS A 71 15.17 2.19 -9.16
CA LYS A 71 15.04 3.62 -8.87
C LYS A 71 13.79 3.94 -8.07
N ILE A 72 12.67 3.29 -8.38
CA ILE A 72 11.43 3.44 -7.61
C ILE A 72 11.63 2.90 -6.18
N ALA A 73 12.31 1.77 -6.03
CA ALA A 73 12.62 1.19 -4.72
C ALA A 73 13.52 2.11 -3.87
N GLU A 74 14.52 2.76 -4.47
CA GLU A 74 15.34 3.78 -3.81
C GLU A 74 14.48 4.95 -3.30
N LEU A 75 13.59 5.47 -4.16
CA LEU A 75 12.68 6.56 -3.80
C LEU A 75 11.68 6.13 -2.70
N ALA A 76 11.16 4.90 -2.78
CA ALA A 76 10.28 4.35 -1.76
C ALA A 76 10.98 4.24 -0.40
N ARG A 77 12.19 3.71 -0.37
CA ARG A 77 13.00 3.65 0.85
C ARG A 77 13.24 5.06 1.42
N LYS A 78 13.74 6.00 0.60
CA LYS A 78 13.99 7.38 1.02
C LYS A 78 12.74 8.01 1.63
N THR A 79 11.62 7.92 0.92
CA THR A 79 10.34 8.52 1.31
C THR A 79 9.84 7.96 2.64
N TYR A 80 9.68 6.65 2.71
CA TYR A 80 9.07 6.02 3.87
C TYR A 80 10.00 6.00 5.09
N SER A 81 11.32 5.95 4.92
CA SER A 81 12.26 6.17 6.02
C SER A 81 12.13 7.58 6.59
N ALA A 82 11.97 8.61 5.75
CA ALA A 82 11.78 9.98 6.22
C ALA A 82 10.44 10.17 6.96
N LEU A 83 9.35 9.56 6.46
CA LEU A 83 8.04 9.60 7.13
C LEU A 83 8.05 8.80 8.44
N ALA A 84 8.68 7.62 8.45
CA ALA A 84 8.75 6.76 9.63
C ALA A 84 9.65 7.34 10.75
N ALA A 85 10.65 8.15 10.39
CA ALA A 85 11.54 8.81 11.35
C ALA A 85 10.86 9.90 12.20
N GLU A 86 9.68 10.40 11.77
CA GLU A 86 8.93 11.38 12.55
C GLU A 86 8.43 10.78 13.86
N THR A 87 8.72 11.46 14.96
CA THR A 87 8.36 10.98 16.31
C THR A 87 6.90 11.27 16.67
N ASN A 88 6.32 12.33 16.11
CA ASN A 88 4.93 12.74 16.35
C ASN A 88 4.07 12.40 15.14
N ARG A 89 3.78 11.12 14.95
CA ARG A 89 2.96 10.61 13.85
C ARG A 89 2.11 9.42 14.29
N PRO A 90 1.01 9.11 13.57
CA PRO A 90 0.34 7.82 13.68
C PRO A 90 1.25 6.68 13.18
N ALA A 91 0.93 5.45 13.55
CA ALA A 91 1.47 4.27 12.88
C ALA A 91 1.07 4.29 11.40
N ILE A 92 1.99 3.89 10.52
CA ILE A 92 1.80 3.93 9.07
C ILE A 92 1.52 2.52 8.54
N LEU A 93 0.38 2.36 7.88
CA LEU A 93 0.09 1.24 7.00
C LEU A 93 0.29 1.69 5.55
N VAL A 94 1.22 1.08 4.83
CA VAL A 94 1.33 1.25 3.38
C VAL A 94 0.50 0.17 2.70
N THR A 95 -0.36 0.52 1.74
CA THR A 95 -1.14 -0.43 0.96
C THR A 95 -0.69 -0.46 -0.50
N SER A 96 -0.49 -1.66 -1.04
CA SER A 96 0.01 -1.88 -2.40
C SER A 96 -0.90 -2.87 -3.14
N PRO A 97 -2.10 -2.41 -3.56
CA PRO A 97 -3.02 -3.24 -4.33
C PRO A 97 -2.59 -3.37 -5.80
N TYR A 98 -3.23 -4.29 -6.51
CA TYR A 98 -3.19 -4.48 -7.97
C TYR A 98 -1.91 -5.09 -8.55
N GLY A 99 -0.98 -5.61 -7.75
CA GLY A 99 0.18 -6.27 -8.31
C GLY A 99 1.31 -6.57 -7.32
N ASN A 100 2.46 -6.93 -7.86
CA ASN A 100 3.64 -7.29 -7.08
C ASN A 100 4.56 -6.08 -6.84
N LEU A 101 4.99 -5.90 -5.62
CA LEU A 101 5.94 -4.84 -5.24
C LEU A 101 7.36 -5.04 -5.77
N ARG A 102 7.74 -6.27 -6.10
CA ARG A 102 9.09 -6.60 -6.59
C ARG A 102 10.18 -6.02 -5.68
N GLU A 103 11.12 -5.25 -6.25
CA GLU A 103 12.21 -4.59 -5.51
C GLU A 103 11.72 -3.57 -4.47
N ASN A 104 10.49 -3.08 -4.62
CA ASN A 104 9.90 -2.16 -3.63
C ASN A 104 9.59 -2.87 -2.31
N LEU A 105 9.35 -4.20 -2.30
CA LEU A 105 9.05 -4.95 -1.08
C LEU A 105 10.20 -4.85 -0.05
N PRO A 106 11.43 -5.31 -0.33
CA PRO A 106 12.53 -5.19 0.65
C PRO A 106 12.85 -3.73 0.97
N ALA A 107 12.66 -2.80 0.02
CA ALA A 107 12.89 -1.38 0.27
C ALA A 107 11.93 -0.82 1.32
N LEU A 108 10.65 -1.19 1.29
CA LEU A 108 9.64 -0.76 2.26
C LEU A 108 9.81 -1.43 3.63
N LEU A 109 10.16 -2.71 3.67
CA LEU A 109 10.37 -3.45 4.93
C LEU A 109 11.53 -2.87 5.77
N ASP A 110 12.45 -2.14 5.16
CA ASP A 110 13.63 -1.53 5.79
C ASP A 110 13.42 -0.05 6.17
N THR A 111 12.18 0.44 6.23
CA THR A 111 11.91 1.87 6.43
C THR A 111 11.43 2.25 7.83
N GLY A 112 11.00 1.29 8.64
CA GLY A 112 10.43 1.54 9.97
C GLY A 112 8.93 1.86 9.96
N ILE A 113 8.20 1.55 8.86
CA ILE A 113 6.73 1.54 8.85
C ILE A 113 6.22 0.38 9.71
N GLU A 114 4.99 0.49 10.24
CA GLU A 114 4.43 -0.52 11.14
C GLU A 114 3.71 -1.65 10.42
N ALA A 115 3.14 -1.38 9.24
CA ALA A 115 2.41 -2.39 8.49
C ALA A 115 2.52 -2.18 6.97
N LEU A 116 2.50 -3.27 6.21
CA LEU A 116 2.51 -3.27 4.76
C LEU A 116 1.49 -4.27 4.22
N HIS A 117 0.58 -3.78 3.37
CA HIS A 117 -0.41 -4.62 2.69
C HIS A 117 0.17 -5.17 1.38
N LEU A 118 -0.09 -6.45 1.12
CA LEU A 118 0.19 -7.13 -0.14
C LEU A 118 -1.09 -7.69 -0.74
N ASP A 119 -1.27 -7.49 -2.04
CA ASP A 119 -2.31 -8.16 -2.84
C ASP A 119 -1.88 -9.61 -3.12
N LEU A 120 -2.43 -10.56 -2.35
CA LEU A 120 -2.13 -11.99 -2.48
C LEU A 120 -3.04 -12.71 -3.47
N VAL A 121 -3.99 -12.01 -4.09
CA VAL A 121 -4.93 -12.56 -5.07
C VAL A 121 -4.44 -12.28 -6.49
N SER A 122 -4.04 -11.05 -6.79
CA SER A 122 -3.61 -10.67 -8.14
C SER A 122 -2.20 -11.18 -8.48
N THR A 123 -1.41 -11.54 -7.47
CA THR A 123 -0.04 -12.01 -7.66
C THR A 123 0.38 -13.01 -6.60
N LEU A 124 1.32 -13.87 -6.96
CA LEU A 124 1.93 -14.80 -6.03
C LEU A 124 3.25 -14.21 -5.49
N TYR A 125 3.37 -14.16 -4.19
CA TYR A 125 4.63 -13.91 -3.51
C TYR A 125 5.28 -15.25 -3.14
N ASN A 126 6.58 -15.38 -3.36
CA ASN A 126 7.29 -16.58 -2.97
C ASN A 126 7.49 -16.64 -1.43
N ALA A 127 7.84 -17.82 -0.93
CA ALA A 127 8.02 -18.02 0.51
C ALA A 127 9.12 -17.12 1.11
N GLU A 128 10.15 -16.79 0.34
CA GLU A 128 11.23 -15.91 0.77
C GLU A 128 10.73 -14.48 1.00
N ALA A 129 9.93 -13.94 0.08
CA ALA A 129 9.32 -12.61 0.20
C ALA A 129 8.42 -12.52 1.44
N LEU A 130 7.64 -13.56 1.72
CA LEU A 130 6.76 -13.60 2.91
C LEU A 130 7.58 -13.79 4.20
N THR A 131 8.67 -14.55 4.17
CA THR A 131 9.55 -14.73 5.32
C THR A 131 10.27 -13.44 5.70
N ALA A 132 10.56 -12.55 4.74
CA ALA A 132 11.19 -11.26 4.99
C ALA A 132 10.39 -10.38 5.99
N PHE A 133 9.07 -10.54 6.08
CA PHE A 133 8.26 -9.85 7.09
C PHE A 133 8.61 -10.26 8.52
N LYS A 134 8.93 -11.53 8.74
CA LYS A 134 9.25 -12.05 10.07
C LYS A 134 10.46 -11.34 10.68
N ASP A 135 11.45 -11.06 9.87
CA ASP A 135 12.71 -10.46 10.31
C ASP A 135 12.65 -8.92 10.33
N SER A 136 11.70 -8.32 9.60
CA SER A 136 11.55 -6.87 9.50
C SER A 136 10.85 -6.21 10.69
N GLY A 137 10.05 -6.96 11.44
CA GLY A 137 9.16 -6.42 12.48
C GLY A 137 7.90 -5.72 11.93
N VAL A 138 7.73 -5.66 10.61
CA VAL A 138 6.57 -5.07 9.94
C VAL A 138 5.41 -6.06 9.94
N THR A 139 4.21 -5.60 10.29
CA THR A 139 2.99 -6.43 10.20
C THR A 139 2.59 -6.64 8.75
N LEU A 140 2.48 -7.90 8.32
CA LEU A 140 1.88 -8.23 7.02
C LEU A 140 0.36 -8.02 7.09
N VAL A 141 -0.17 -7.15 6.25
CA VAL A 141 -1.61 -7.06 5.99
C VAL A 141 -1.91 -7.87 4.72
N ALA A 142 -2.33 -9.10 4.92
CA ALA A 142 -2.59 -10.05 3.84
C ALA A 142 -3.88 -9.71 3.11
N GLY A 143 -3.79 -9.16 1.92
CA GLY A 143 -4.89 -8.91 1.00
C GLY A 143 -5.38 -10.20 0.35
N ALA A 144 -5.99 -11.08 1.15
CA ALA A 144 -6.34 -12.44 0.77
C ALA A 144 -7.78 -12.60 0.28
N ILE A 145 -8.65 -11.64 0.59
CA ILE A 145 -10.04 -11.62 0.11
C ILE A 145 -10.09 -10.88 -1.23
N ASN A 146 -10.60 -11.54 -2.27
CA ASN A 146 -10.67 -10.91 -3.58
C ASN A 146 -11.63 -9.72 -3.57
N GLY A 147 -11.08 -8.52 -3.83
CA GLY A 147 -11.82 -7.26 -3.88
C GLY A 147 -12.31 -6.87 -5.29
N ARG A 148 -12.15 -7.77 -6.30
CA ARG A 148 -12.48 -7.48 -7.70
C ARG A 148 -13.53 -8.43 -8.29
N ASN A 149 -14.05 -9.34 -7.49
CA ASN A 149 -15.16 -10.20 -7.90
C ASN A 149 -16.21 -10.27 -6.79
N ILE A 150 -17.40 -10.76 -7.17
CA ILE A 150 -18.58 -10.88 -6.29
C ILE A 150 -18.70 -12.25 -5.62
N TRP A 151 -17.78 -13.18 -5.93
CA TRP A 151 -17.88 -14.54 -5.46
C TRP A 151 -17.56 -14.65 -3.98
N ARG A 152 -18.35 -15.43 -3.27
CA ARG A 152 -18.10 -15.74 -1.86
C ARG A 152 -16.75 -16.44 -1.71
N ALA A 153 -15.88 -15.89 -0.88
CA ALA A 153 -14.57 -16.47 -0.61
C ALA A 153 -14.68 -17.83 0.13
N ASP A 154 -13.85 -18.80 -0.25
CA ASP A 154 -13.64 -20.00 0.55
C ASP A 154 -12.79 -19.67 1.80
N LEU A 155 -13.48 -19.30 2.88
CA LEU A 155 -12.83 -18.87 4.13
C LEU A 155 -11.99 -19.99 4.76
N ARG A 156 -12.31 -21.27 4.53
CA ARG A 156 -11.54 -22.40 5.07
C ARG A 156 -10.20 -22.54 4.36
N ALA A 157 -10.22 -22.50 3.02
CA ALA A 157 -8.99 -22.53 2.23
C ALA A 157 -8.11 -21.33 2.53
N LEU A 158 -8.70 -20.13 2.65
CA LEU A 158 -7.97 -18.91 3.02
C LEU A 158 -7.36 -18.98 4.41
N LEU A 159 -8.11 -19.47 5.41
CA LEU A 159 -7.58 -19.64 6.77
C LEU A 159 -6.37 -20.57 6.78
N HIS A 160 -6.47 -21.71 6.08
CA HIS A 160 -5.37 -22.65 5.97
C HIS A 160 -4.15 -22.03 5.27
N ALA A 161 -4.36 -21.27 4.19
CA ALA A 161 -3.28 -20.57 3.50
C ALA A 161 -2.60 -19.52 4.42
N LEU A 162 -3.38 -18.73 5.15
CA LEU A 162 -2.87 -17.71 6.06
C LEU A 162 -2.10 -18.31 7.26
N GLN A 163 -2.56 -19.44 7.79
CA GLN A 163 -1.86 -20.16 8.87
C GLN A 163 -0.48 -20.68 8.45
N ASN A 164 -0.28 -20.91 7.16
CA ASN A 164 1.00 -21.36 6.59
C ASN A 164 1.93 -20.20 6.19
N ILE A 165 1.48 -18.94 6.31
CA ILE A 165 2.36 -17.80 6.08
C ILE A 165 3.32 -17.66 7.26
N ASN A 166 4.60 -17.90 7.00
CA ASN A 166 5.67 -17.72 8.00
C ASN A 166 6.15 -16.25 8.01
N GLY A 167 5.23 -15.31 8.14
CA GLY A 167 5.48 -13.87 8.02
C GLY A 167 5.45 -13.07 9.33
N GLY A 168 5.45 -13.71 10.50
CA GLY A 168 5.34 -13.01 11.78
C GLY A 168 3.91 -12.54 12.07
N ALA A 169 3.72 -11.26 12.42
CA ALA A 169 2.39 -10.71 12.68
C ALA A 169 1.61 -10.54 11.37
N VAL A 170 0.40 -11.08 11.30
CA VAL A 170 -0.46 -11.06 10.12
C VAL A 170 -1.83 -10.49 10.46
N ALA A 171 -2.27 -9.51 9.68
CA ALA A 171 -3.64 -9.04 9.61
C ALA A 171 -4.27 -9.43 8.27
N VAL A 172 -5.59 -9.45 8.16
CA VAL A 172 -6.30 -9.83 6.94
C VAL A 172 -7.07 -8.65 6.37
N ALA A 173 -7.02 -8.50 5.04
CA ALA A 173 -7.73 -7.46 4.30
C ALA A 173 -8.26 -7.99 2.96
N SER A 174 -9.04 -7.16 2.26
CA SER A 174 -9.29 -7.34 0.83
C SER A 174 -8.00 -7.11 0.04
N SER A 175 -7.87 -7.77 -1.11
CA SER A 175 -6.69 -7.65 -1.99
C SER A 175 -6.58 -6.27 -2.63
N THR A 176 -7.74 -5.66 -2.90
CA THR A 176 -7.88 -4.32 -3.50
C THR A 176 -9.03 -3.57 -2.84
N SER A 177 -9.27 -2.33 -3.26
CA SER A 177 -10.45 -1.56 -2.84
C SER A 177 -11.73 -2.30 -3.23
N LEU A 178 -12.73 -2.30 -2.33
CA LEU A 178 -14.06 -2.86 -2.58
C LEU A 178 -14.93 -1.99 -3.51
N GLN A 179 -14.42 -0.85 -3.98
CA GLN A 179 -15.11 -0.03 -5.00
C GLN A 179 -15.38 -0.77 -6.33
N HIS A 180 -14.74 -1.93 -6.53
CA HIS A 180 -14.88 -2.75 -7.74
C HIS A 180 -16.01 -3.79 -7.63
N VAL A 181 -16.69 -3.85 -6.50
CA VAL A 181 -17.76 -4.81 -6.23
C VAL A 181 -19.02 -4.07 -5.77
N PRO A 182 -20.22 -4.65 -5.96
CA PRO A 182 -21.46 -4.07 -5.45
C PRO A 182 -21.39 -3.78 -3.96
N HIS A 183 -22.00 -2.67 -3.54
CA HIS A 183 -22.06 -2.28 -2.13
C HIS A 183 -22.99 -3.19 -1.34
N ASP A 184 -24.15 -3.51 -1.93
CA ASP A 184 -25.19 -4.35 -1.35
C ASP A 184 -25.94 -5.08 -2.46
N LEU A 185 -26.09 -6.39 -2.33
CA LEU A 185 -26.82 -7.20 -3.32
C LEU A 185 -28.32 -6.85 -3.40
N ASP A 186 -28.90 -6.33 -2.32
CA ASP A 186 -30.30 -5.92 -2.31
C ASP A 186 -30.56 -4.66 -3.18
N LEU A 187 -29.50 -3.97 -3.57
CA LEU A 187 -29.56 -2.80 -4.48
C LEU A 187 -29.31 -3.17 -5.94
N GLU A 188 -28.92 -4.42 -6.22
CA GLU A 188 -28.66 -4.91 -7.57
C GLU A 188 -29.92 -5.54 -8.18
N ASP A 189 -30.08 -5.41 -9.51
CA ASP A 189 -31.14 -6.12 -10.22
C ASP A 189 -30.79 -7.61 -10.25
N PRO A 190 -31.69 -8.52 -9.79
CA PRO A 190 -31.43 -9.97 -9.86
C PRO A 190 -31.13 -10.49 -11.29
N ALA A 191 -31.50 -9.76 -12.33
CA ALA A 191 -31.18 -10.08 -13.71
C ALA A 191 -29.72 -9.77 -14.07
N ASP A 192 -29.05 -8.90 -13.33
CA ASP A 192 -27.67 -8.48 -13.56
C ASP A 192 -26.65 -9.25 -12.71
N VAL A 193 -27.15 -10.08 -11.77
CA VAL A 193 -26.28 -10.93 -10.91
C VAL A 193 -26.11 -12.28 -11.59
N PRO A 194 -24.87 -12.67 -11.97
CA PRO A 194 -24.60 -13.96 -12.66
C PRO A 194 -24.84 -15.18 -11.77
#